data_2b80e39cb3bdc1eed373be23edc62c56
#
_entry.id   2b80e39cb3bdc1eed373be23edc62c56
#
_cell.length_a   1.000
_cell.length_b   1.000
_cell.length_c   1.000
_cell.angle_alpha   90.00
_cell.angle_beta   90.00
_cell.angle_gamma   90.00
#
_symmetry.space_group_name_H-M   'P 1'
#
loop_
_entity.id
_entity.type
_entity.pdbx_description
1 polymer ?
#
loop_
_entity_poly.entity_id
_entity_poly.type
_entity_poly.pdbx_seq_one_letter_code
_entity_poly.pdbx_strand_id
1 'polypeptide(L)'
;MTEKPLNFIEHIVAEDLKEGFSLKDLRFRFPPEPNGFLHIGHVKAICLNFNLGARYQAPVNLRFDDTNPAKEEAQYVEAIKNDIKWLGFEWDKECYASDYFQQLYDWADELINKGLAF
;
A
#
# COMPACT_ATOMS: atom_id res chain seq x y z
N MET A 1 -13.66 24.70 18.58
CA MET A 1 -12.68 23.67 18.13
C MET A 1 -12.23 24.00 16.72
N THR A 2 -10.98 24.26 16.55
CA THR A 2 -10.41 24.44 15.22
C THR A 2 -10.23 23.07 14.58
N GLU A 3 -10.86 22.87 13.44
CA GLU A 3 -10.61 21.67 12.66
C GLU A 3 -9.16 21.62 12.20
N LYS A 4 -8.52 20.48 12.38
CA LYS A 4 -7.16 20.27 11.93
C LYS A 4 -7.15 20.31 10.40
N PRO A 5 -6.28 21.09 9.75
CA PRO A 5 -6.25 21.11 8.30
C PRO A 5 -5.92 19.74 7.74
N LEU A 6 -6.58 19.35 6.65
CA LEU A 6 -6.34 18.11 5.97
C LEU A 6 -5.01 18.16 5.21
N ASN A 7 -4.27 17.06 5.18
CA ASN A 7 -3.12 16.94 4.29
C ASN A 7 -3.61 16.73 2.84
N PHE A 8 -2.69 16.77 1.88
CA PHE A 8 -3.08 16.70 0.46
C PHE A 8 -3.74 15.36 0.08
N ILE A 9 -3.34 14.26 0.70
CA ILE A 9 -3.97 12.95 0.46
C ILE A 9 -5.39 12.93 1.01
N GLU A 10 -5.59 13.46 2.20
CA GLU A 10 -6.93 13.57 2.80
C GLU A 10 -7.84 14.44 1.93
N HIS A 11 -7.32 15.51 1.34
CA HIS A 11 -8.08 16.33 0.39
C HIS A 11 -8.52 15.53 -0.82
N ILE A 12 -7.62 14.73 -1.41
CA ILE A 12 -7.94 13.90 -2.57
C ILE A 12 -9.04 12.89 -2.22
N VAL A 13 -8.91 12.20 -1.08
CA VAL A 13 -9.91 11.24 -0.62
C VAL A 13 -11.25 11.92 -0.39
N ALA A 14 -11.27 13.06 0.30
CA ALA A 14 -12.49 13.80 0.57
C ALA A 14 -13.19 14.25 -0.72
N GLU A 15 -12.44 14.75 -1.69
CA GLU A 15 -12.98 15.15 -3.00
C GLU A 15 -13.56 13.96 -3.77
N ASP A 16 -12.84 12.84 -3.81
CA ASP A 16 -13.31 11.64 -4.50
C ASP A 16 -14.60 11.11 -3.89
N LEU A 17 -14.70 11.07 -2.56
CA LEU A 17 -15.91 10.65 -1.87
C LEU A 17 -17.08 11.60 -2.13
N LYS A 18 -16.81 12.90 -2.19
CA LYS A 18 -17.81 13.93 -2.49
C LYS A 18 -18.33 13.80 -3.92
N GLU A 19 -17.47 13.40 -4.87
CA GLU A 19 -17.82 13.23 -6.27
C GLU A 19 -18.47 11.89 -6.58
N GLY A 20 -18.70 11.04 -5.60
CA GLY A 20 -19.45 9.80 -5.73
C GLY A 20 -18.64 8.52 -5.66
N PHE A 21 -17.34 8.59 -5.38
CA PHE A 21 -16.56 7.38 -5.12
C PHE A 21 -17.13 6.66 -3.90
N SER A 22 -17.36 5.35 -4.03
CA SER A 22 -17.97 4.58 -2.95
C SER A 22 -16.99 4.33 -1.80
N LEU A 23 -17.39 4.66 -0.57
CA LEU A 23 -16.57 4.41 0.61
C LEU A 23 -16.19 2.94 0.76
N LYS A 24 -17.06 2.02 0.35
CA LYS A 24 -16.79 0.57 0.40
C LYS A 24 -15.66 0.12 -0.53
N ASP A 25 -15.33 0.93 -1.55
CA ASP A 25 -14.25 0.64 -2.49
C ASP A 25 -12.93 1.33 -2.10
N LEU A 26 -12.94 2.15 -1.06
CA LEU A 26 -11.76 2.84 -0.58
C LEU A 26 -10.81 1.86 0.11
N ARG A 27 -9.56 1.84 -0.35
CA ARG A 27 -8.50 0.97 0.18
C ARG A 27 -7.18 1.73 0.20
N PHE A 28 -6.35 1.37 1.15
CA PHE A 28 -5.00 1.90 1.25
C PHE A 28 -4.00 0.76 1.18
N ARG A 29 -2.74 1.09 0.93
CA ARG A 29 -1.68 0.09 0.92
C ARG A 29 -0.37 0.67 1.44
N PHE A 30 0.39 -0.16 2.09
CA PHE A 30 1.79 0.10 2.39
C PHE A 30 2.62 -0.93 1.62
N PRO A 31 3.37 -0.51 0.57
CA PRO A 31 4.08 -1.43 -0.32
C PRO A 31 5.60 -1.40 -0.09
N PRO A 32 6.11 -1.94 1.03
CA PRO A 32 7.55 -1.91 1.28
C PRO A 32 8.29 -2.91 0.39
N GLU A 33 9.50 -2.56 -0.02
CA GLU A 33 10.42 -3.49 -0.65
C GLU A 33 11.20 -4.21 0.46
N PRO A 34 11.15 -5.57 0.53
CA PRO A 34 11.75 -6.32 1.64
C PRO A 34 13.26 -6.54 1.44
N ASN A 35 14.01 -5.46 1.17
CA ASN A 35 15.43 -5.47 0.91
C ASN A 35 16.27 -4.85 2.04
N GLY A 36 15.64 -4.52 3.16
CA GLY A 36 16.29 -3.93 4.32
C GLY A 36 15.31 -3.65 5.45
N PHE A 37 15.84 -3.13 6.54
CA PHE A 37 15.02 -2.74 7.67
C PHE A 37 14.35 -1.38 7.44
N LEU A 38 13.19 -1.19 8.07
CA LEU A 38 12.51 0.09 8.03
C LEU A 38 13.29 1.15 8.80
N HIS A 39 13.12 2.40 8.40
CA HIS A 39 13.66 3.56 9.10
C HIS A 39 12.55 4.59 9.36
N ILE A 40 12.91 5.69 10.02
CA ILE A 40 11.94 6.71 10.44
C ILE A 40 11.15 7.30 9.26
N GLY A 41 11.74 7.35 8.07
CA GLY A 41 11.05 7.82 6.87
C GLY A 41 9.87 6.93 6.47
N HIS A 42 9.96 5.63 6.73
CA HIS A 42 8.86 4.70 6.47
C HIS A 42 7.70 4.89 7.45
N VAL A 43 7.97 5.32 8.68
CA VAL A 43 6.94 5.54 9.71
C VAL A 43 5.93 6.57 9.23
N LYS A 44 6.37 7.61 8.53
CA LYS A 44 5.48 8.63 7.98
C LYS A 44 4.46 8.02 7.02
N ALA A 45 4.90 7.18 6.08
CA ALA A 45 4.02 6.50 5.13
C ALA A 45 3.10 5.49 5.82
N ILE A 46 3.62 4.74 6.79
CA ILE A 46 2.83 3.80 7.57
C ILE A 46 1.72 4.53 8.31
N CYS A 47 2.06 5.57 9.06
CA CYS A 47 1.09 6.35 9.83
C CYS A 47 0.04 6.99 8.91
N LEU A 48 0.45 7.53 7.77
CA LEU A 48 -0.49 8.13 6.82
C LEU A 48 -1.53 7.10 6.35
N ASN A 49 -1.07 5.94 5.85
CA ASN A 49 -1.96 4.92 5.32
C ASN A 49 -2.88 4.32 6.39
N PHE A 50 -2.30 3.91 7.52
CA PHE A 50 -3.07 3.24 8.56
C PHE A 50 -4.01 4.17 9.31
N ASN A 51 -3.61 5.43 9.52
CA ASN A 51 -4.49 6.42 10.15
C ASN A 51 -5.65 6.81 9.22
N LEU A 52 -5.42 6.96 7.92
CA LEU A 52 -6.50 7.18 6.96
C LEU A 52 -7.43 5.97 6.89
N GLY A 53 -6.87 4.77 6.88
CA GLY A 53 -7.66 3.54 6.93
C GLY A 53 -8.57 3.50 8.13
N ALA A 54 -8.06 3.83 9.32
CA ALA A 54 -8.84 3.89 10.55
C ALA A 54 -9.92 4.98 10.49
N ARG A 55 -9.57 6.15 9.98
CA ARG A 55 -10.50 7.28 9.87
C ARG A 55 -11.71 6.97 9.00
N TYR A 56 -11.50 6.30 7.86
CA TYR A 56 -12.56 5.98 6.91
C TYR A 56 -13.08 4.55 7.05
N GLN A 57 -12.61 3.81 8.05
CA GLN A 57 -12.93 2.38 8.22
C GLN A 57 -12.65 1.59 6.94
N ALA A 58 -11.56 1.96 6.26
CA ALA A 58 -11.11 1.34 5.02
C ALA A 58 -9.95 0.39 5.29
N PRO A 59 -9.90 -0.75 4.60
CA PRO A 59 -8.80 -1.70 4.79
C PRO A 59 -7.49 -1.15 4.26
N VAL A 60 -6.39 -1.52 4.93
CA VAL A 60 -5.03 -1.23 4.50
C VAL A 60 -4.33 -2.54 4.22
N ASN A 61 -3.85 -2.72 3.01
CA ASN A 61 -3.11 -3.92 2.63
C ASN A 61 -1.61 -3.72 2.82
N LEU A 62 -0.96 -4.73 3.35
CA LEU A 62 0.50 -4.82 3.37
C LEU A 62 0.94 -5.59 2.13
N ARG A 63 1.57 -4.91 1.20
CA ARG A 63 2.01 -5.53 -0.05
C ARG A 63 3.52 -5.44 -0.17
N PHE A 64 4.19 -6.56 -0.04
CA PHE A 64 5.63 -6.62 -0.24
C PHE A 64 5.97 -6.55 -1.73
N ASP A 65 6.76 -5.54 -2.10
CA ASP A 65 7.27 -5.38 -3.46
C ASP A 65 8.55 -6.22 -3.65
N ASP A 66 8.38 -7.52 -3.63
CA ASP A 66 9.47 -8.50 -3.72
C ASP A 66 9.84 -8.80 -5.18
N THR A 67 10.20 -7.75 -5.91
CA THR A 67 10.50 -7.82 -7.34
C THR A 67 11.98 -8.04 -7.66
N ASN A 68 12.86 -8.00 -6.65
CA ASN A 68 14.30 -8.19 -6.83
C ASN A 68 14.78 -9.39 -6.02
N PRO A 69 14.84 -10.59 -6.62
CA PRO A 69 15.18 -11.82 -5.89
C PRO A 69 16.61 -11.84 -5.35
N ALA A 70 17.49 -10.98 -5.84
CA ALA A 70 18.89 -10.94 -5.40
C ALA A 70 19.10 -10.23 -4.06
N LYS A 71 18.13 -9.44 -3.58
CA LYS A 71 18.27 -8.59 -2.38
C LYS A 71 17.23 -8.83 -1.31
N GLU A 72 16.27 -9.70 -1.54
CA GLU A 72 15.14 -9.89 -0.65
C GLU A 72 15.35 -11.10 0.26
N GLU A 73 15.15 -10.89 1.56
CA GLU A 73 15.32 -11.92 2.57
C GLU A 73 14.10 -11.99 3.49
N ALA A 74 13.78 -13.22 3.92
CA ALA A 74 12.66 -13.48 4.82
C ALA A 74 12.76 -12.71 6.13
N GLN A 75 13.98 -12.47 6.64
CA GLN A 75 14.19 -11.70 7.87
C GLN A 75 13.67 -10.26 7.77
N TYR A 76 13.77 -9.65 6.58
CA TYR A 76 13.25 -8.29 6.39
C TYR A 76 11.73 -8.27 6.36
N VAL A 77 11.10 -9.27 5.76
CA VAL A 77 9.63 -9.42 5.77
C VAL A 77 9.14 -9.49 7.22
N GLU A 78 9.73 -10.35 8.03
CA GLU A 78 9.33 -10.48 9.44
C GLU A 78 9.61 -9.23 10.26
N ALA A 79 10.74 -8.57 10.03
CA ALA A 79 11.09 -7.32 10.72
C ALA A 79 10.08 -6.21 10.38
N ILE A 80 9.70 -6.06 9.12
CA ILE A 80 8.72 -5.07 8.68
C ILE A 80 7.37 -5.34 9.34
N LYS A 81 6.92 -6.58 9.35
CA LYS A 81 5.66 -6.96 9.99
C LYS A 81 5.67 -6.64 11.47
N ASN A 82 6.76 -6.96 12.15
CA ASN A 82 6.91 -6.67 13.59
C ASN A 82 6.91 -5.17 13.86
N ASP A 83 7.55 -4.37 13.03
CA ASP A 83 7.61 -2.92 13.19
C ASP A 83 6.23 -2.27 13.04
N ILE A 84 5.43 -2.71 12.07
CA ILE A 84 4.07 -2.23 11.88
C ILE A 84 3.21 -2.56 13.10
N LYS A 85 3.31 -3.78 13.62
CA LYS A 85 2.60 -4.19 14.84
C LYS A 85 3.06 -3.41 16.07
N TRP A 86 4.35 -3.14 16.17
CA TRP A 86 4.91 -2.33 17.26
C TRP A 86 4.35 -0.91 17.26
N LEU A 87 4.11 -0.35 16.06
CA LEU A 87 3.47 0.97 15.93
C LEU A 87 1.97 0.94 16.27
N GLY A 88 1.39 -0.24 16.47
CA GLY A 88 -0.01 -0.38 16.88
C GLY A 88 -0.99 -0.58 15.74
N PHE A 89 -0.51 -0.91 14.55
CA PHE A 89 -1.37 -1.07 13.36
C PHE A 89 -1.56 -2.53 12.97
N GLU A 90 -2.68 -2.81 12.33
CA GLU A 90 -3.00 -4.10 11.74
C GLU A 90 -3.39 -3.92 10.27
N TRP A 91 -2.89 -4.80 9.42
CA TRP A 91 -3.24 -4.80 7.99
C TRP A 91 -4.35 -5.82 7.72
N ASP A 92 -5.08 -5.58 6.62
CA ASP A 92 -6.15 -6.49 6.19
C ASP A 92 -5.55 -7.70 5.44
N LYS A 93 -4.99 -7.45 4.26
CA LYS A 93 -4.37 -8.50 3.44
C LYS A 93 -2.87 -8.34 3.40
N GLU A 94 -2.18 -9.47 3.40
CA GLU A 94 -0.74 -9.53 3.17
C GLU A 94 -0.52 -10.07 1.76
N CYS A 95 0.08 -9.27 0.91
CA CYS A 95 0.27 -9.58 -0.50
C CYS A 95 1.75 -9.53 -0.87
N TYR A 96 2.11 -10.28 -1.89
CA TYR A 96 3.48 -10.32 -2.43
C TYR A 96 3.40 -10.10 -3.94
N ALA A 97 4.17 -9.14 -4.46
CA ALA A 97 4.18 -8.85 -5.90
C ALA A 97 4.57 -10.08 -6.72
N SER A 98 5.49 -10.89 -6.20
CA SER A 98 5.94 -12.11 -6.87
C SER A 98 4.82 -13.12 -7.12
N ASP A 99 3.76 -13.13 -6.32
CA ASP A 99 2.62 -14.02 -6.51
C ASP A 99 1.82 -13.67 -7.77
N TYR A 100 2.01 -12.46 -8.31
CA TYR A 100 1.26 -11.93 -9.45
C TYR A 100 2.10 -11.81 -10.71
N PHE A 101 3.32 -12.33 -10.76
CA PHE A 101 4.21 -12.18 -11.92
C PHE A 101 3.59 -12.74 -13.20
N GLN A 102 2.96 -13.89 -13.15
CA GLN A 102 2.30 -14.47 -14.31
C GLN A 102 1.16 -13.56 -14.80
N GLN A 103 0.35 -13.06 -13.88
CA GLN A 103 -0.74 -12.14 -14.19
C GLN A 103 -0.23 -10.85 -14.83
N LEU A 104 0.86 -10.30 -14.29
CA LEU A 104 1.48 -9.09 -14.84
C LEU A 104 2.04 -9.33 -16.24
N TYR A 105 2.63 -10.48 -16.47
CA TYR A 105 3.12 -10.89 -17.79
C TYR A 105 1.96 -10.99 -18.79
N ASP A 106 0.87 -11.62 -18.40
CA ASP A 106 -0.31 -11.79 -19.24
C ASP A 106 -0.93 -10.43 -19.58
N TRP A 107 -0.99 -9.52 -18.64
CA TRP A 107 -1.48 -8.15 -18.87
C TRP A 107 -0.57 -7.37 -19.80
N ALA A 108 0.75 -7.56 -19.71
CA ALA A 108 1.69 -6.91 -20.63
C ALA A 108 1.42 -7.37 -22.07
N ASP A 109 1.23 -8.67 -22.30
CA ASP A 109 0.86 -9.21 -23.60
C ASP A 109 -0.46 -8.63 -24.10
N GLU A 110 -1.45 -8.54 -23.24
CA GLU A 110 -2.75 -7.96 -23.57
C GLU A 110 -2.62 -6.51 -24.01
N LEU A 111 -1.84 -5.70 -23.31
CA LEU A 111 -1.61 -4.29 -23.65
C LEU A 111 -0.88 -4.16 -25.00
N ILE A 112 0.07 -5.03 -25.29
CA ILE A 112 0.77 -5.05 -26.57
C ILE A 112 -0.21 -5.39 -27.70
N ASN A 113 -1.05 -6.41 -27.49
CA ASN A 113 -2.04 -6.82 -28.50
C ASN A 113 -3.11 -5.74 -28.76
N LYS A 114 -3.39 -4.90 -27.78
CA LYS A 114 -4.28 -3.75 -27.90
C LYS A 114 -3.61 -2.52 -28.51
N GLY A 115 -2.31 -2.57 -28.78
CA GLY A 115 -1.55 -1.46 -29.32
C GLY A 115 -1.26 -0.35 -28.31
N LEU A 116 -1.42 -0.64 -27.01
CA LEU A 116 -1.22 0.33 -25.92
C LEU A 116 0.19 0.28 -25.32
N ALA A 117 0.98 -0.74 -25.67
CA ALA A 117 2.36 -0.90 -25.25
C ALA A 117 3.19 -1.54 -26.36
N PHE A 118 4.53 -1.34 -26.33
CA PHE A 118 5.44 -1.90 -27.31
C PHE A 118 6.82 -2.16 -26.70
#